data_89fc36efacc7e5f9bb177105c7318305
#
_entry.id   89fc36efacc7e5f9bb177105c7318305
#
_cell.length_a   1.000
_cell.length_b   1.000
_cell.length_c   1.000
_cell.angle_alpha   90.00
_cell.angle_beta   90.00
_cell.angle_gamma   90.00
#
_symmetry.space_group_name_H-M   'P 1'
#
loop_
_entity.id
_entity.type
_entity.pdbx_description
1 polymer ?
#
loop_
_entity_poly.entity_id
_entity_poly.type
_entity_poly.pdbx_seq_one_letter_code
_entity_poly.pdbx_strand_id
1 'polypeptide(L)'
;DYLIGKDPFRIEDFNQNFLRSVYFRGSVIMSAISAIDIALWDIKGKALGVPVYELLGGKTRDKVRVYASVMHLTEDNQKLAEQYQQLQEMGFTAAKIFCNGPTSSTDGKGEFYSSRIEREVEKVRVCREAVGPDFDFVLEVHRGMTLPEAVAFGRAVEPYRPMILEDPVPPDNVDTMAEVASKVGVPIATGERAIDLREFEVLMARHACQYVRPDVCAVGGITTSKKICALAEAHDVLVIPHNPLGPVSTAACLQICASIPNLGIQELPGFCLNGAEDKMVKEPLRFENGCML
;
A
#
# COMPACT_ATOMS: atom_id res chain seq x y z
N ASP A 1 -27.09 9.69 -13.09
CA ASP A 1 -28.53 9.36 -13.23
C ASP A 1 -28.88 7.96 -12.75
N TYR A 2 -28.01 6.93 -12.91
CA TYR A 2 -28.31 5.55 -12.53
C TYR A 2 -28.70 5.37 -11.06
N LEU A 3 -28.03 6.08 -10.14
CA LEU A 3 -28.25 5.93 -8.68
C LEU A 3 -29.50 6.67 -8.17
N ILE A 4 -29.98 7.66 -8.91
CA ILE A 4 -31.11 8.49 -8.45
C ILE A 4 -32.37 7.63 -8.30
N GLY A 5 -32.94 7.60 -7.08
CA GLY A 5 -34.11 6.81 -6.75
C GLY A 5 -33.87 5.31 -6.54
N LYS A 6 -32.59 4.87 -6.51
CA LYS A 6 -32.23 3.48 -6.20
C LYS A 6 -32.00 3.29 -4.71
N ASP A 7 -32.18 2.06 -4.26
CA ASP A 7 -31.85 1.64 -2.90
C ASP A 7 -30.32 1.62 -2.70
N PRO A 8 -29.77 2.48 -1.81
CA PRO A 8 -28.33 2.55 -1.59
C PRO A 8 -27.74 1.28 -0.92
N PHE A 9 -28.58 0.37 -0.41
CA PHE A 9 -28.13 -0.86 0.21
C PHE A 9 -27.76 -1.95 -0.80
N ARG A 10 -28.13 -1.77 -2.07
CA ARG A 10 -27.80 -2.71 -3.17
C ARG A 10 -26.39 -2.45 -3.72
N ILE A 11 -25.39 -2.45 -2.85
CA ILE A 11 -24.01 -2.07 -3.17
C ILE A 11 -23.39 -2.98 -4.24
N GLU A 12 -23.58 -4.30 -4.12
CA GLU A 12 -23.08 -5.27 -5.09
C GLU A 12 -23.74 -5.11 -6.46
N ASP A 13 -25.04 -4.82 -6.52
CA ASP A 13 -25.76 -4.55 -7.76
C ASP A 13 -25.19 -3.32 -8.47
N PHE A 14 -24.94 -2.25 -7.73
CA PHE A 14 -24.27 -1.06 -8.24
C PHE A 14 -22.88 -1.40 -8.80
N ASN A 15 -22.06 -2.07 -8.01
CA ASN A 15 -20.69 -2.41 -8.38
C ASN A 15 -20.65 -3.25 -9.67
N GLN A 16 -21.47 -4.34 -9.75
CA GLN A 16 -21.54 -5.21 -10.92
C GLN A 16 -22.08 -4.50 -12.16
N ASN A 17 -23.07 -3.62 -11.99
CA ASN A 17 -23.63 -2.89 -13.10
C ASN A 17 -22.60 -1.95 -13.75
N PHE A 18 -21.86 -1.18 -12.93
CA PHE A 18 -20.85 -0.26 -13.46
C PHE A 18 -19.65 -1.00 -14.03
N LEU A 19 -19.17 -2.07 -13.41
CA LEU A 19 -18.07 -2.87 -13.96
C LEU A 19 -18.38 -3.49 -15.33
N ARG A 20 -19.65 -3.75 -15.64
CA ARG A 20 -20.07 -4.41 -16.88
C ARG A 20 -20.57 -3.46 -17.94
N SER A 21 -21.24 -2.35 -17.56
CA SER A 21 -21.93 -1.47 -18.49
C SER A 21 -21.09 -0.31 -18.98
N VAL A 22 -20.02 0.06 -18.28
CA VAL A 22 -19.14 1.17 -18.71
C VAL A 22 -18.22 0.69 -19.82
N TYR A 23 -18.26 1.41 -20.95
CA TYR A 23 -17.44 1.05 -22.13
C TYR A 23 -15.95 1.27 -21.89
N PHE A 24 -15.58 2.39 -21.24
CA PHE A 24 -14.20 2.68 -20.92
C PHE A 24 -13.76 1.98 -19.64
N ARG A 25 -12.52 1.51 -19.65
CA ARG A 25 -11.86 0.88 -18.49
C ARG A 25 -10.67 1.74 -18.06
N GLY A 26 -10.11 1.42 -16.90
CA GLY A 26 -8.90 2.05 -16.38
C GLY A 26 -9.13 2.76 -15.06
N SER A 27 -8.04 3.28 -14.49
CA SER A 27 -7.99 3.82 -13.13
C SER A 27 -8.99 4.96 -12.88
N VAL A 28 -9.21 5.84 -13.85
CA VAL A 28 -10.15 6.98 -13.68
C VAL A 28 -11.58 6.50 -13.43
N ILE A 29 -12.05 5.54 -14.22
CA ILE A 29 -13.38 4.96 -14.04
C ILE A 29 -13.47 4.16 -12.76
N MET A 30 -12.45 3.36 -12.45
CA MET A 30 -12.40 2.58 -11.23
C MET A 30 -12.36 3.46 -9.98
N SER A 31 -11.67 4.59 -10.02
CA SER A 31 -11.68 5.57 -8.91
C SER A 31 -13.06 6.19 -8.69
N ALA A 32 -13.78 6.50 -9.77
CA ALA A 32 -15.16 7.00 -9.65
C ALA A 32 -16.10 5.94 -9.05
N ILE A 33 -15.98 4.68 -9.48
CA ILE A 33 -16.73 3.54 -8.91
C ILE A 33 -16.38 3.38 -7.43
N SER A 34 -15.08 3.42 -7.09
CA SER A 34 -14.60 3.27 -5.71
C SER A 34 -15.16 4.34 -4.79
N ALA A 35 -15.17 5.60 -5.21
CA ALA A 35 -15.70 6.71 -4.42
C ALA A 35 -17.18 6.51 -4.08
N ILE A 36 -17.97 6.04 -5.05
CA ILE A 36 -19.40 5.78 -4.84
C ILE A 36 -19.59 4.54 -3.95
N ASP A 37 -18.85 3.48 -4.17
CA ASP A 37 -18.88 2.26 -3.36
C ASP A 37 -18.60 2.56 -1.88
N ILE A 38 -17.54 3.32 -1.59
CA ILE A 38 -17.18 3.75 -0.23
C ILE A 38 -18.32 4.55 0.39
N ALA A 39 -18.92 5.49 -0.37
CA ALA A 39 -20.05 6.28 0.12
C ALA A 39 -21.30 5.42 0.42
N LEU A 40 -21.58 4.41 -0.40
CA LEU A 40 -22.71 3.50 -0.19
C LEU A 40 -22.51 2.63 1.07
N TRP A 41 -21.29 2.16 1.32
CA TRP A 41 -20.95 1.45 2.57
C TRP A 41 -21.09 2.36 3.78
N ASP A 42 -20.64 3.61 3.72
CA ASP A 42 -20.78 4.60 4.79
C ASP A 42 -22.26 4.90 5.08
N ILE A 43 -23.10 5.09 4.06
CA ILE A 43 -24.56 5.27 4.19
C ILE A 43 -25.18 4.06 4.89
N LYS A 44 -24.82 2.85 4.48
CA LYS A 44 -25.35 1.62 5.06
C LYS A 44 -24.97 1.45 6.51
N GLY A 45 -23.69 1.69 6.85
CA GLY A 45 -23.22 1.68 8.24
C GLY A 45 -23.96 2.67 9.13
N LYS A 46 -24.08 3.92 8.68
CA LYS A 46 -24.80 5.00 9.40
C LYS A 46 -26.28 4.68 9.57
N ALA A 47 -26.93 4.18 8.54
CA ALA A 47 -28.35 3.81 8.59
C ALA A 47 -28.64 2.66 9.56
N LEU A 48 -27.71 1.74 9.72
CA LEU A 48 -27.83 0.61 10.65
C LEU A 48 -27.23 0.89 12.02
N GLY A 49 -26.55 2.04 12.22
CA GLY A 49 -25.93 2.42 13.48
C GLY A 49 -24.70 1.58 13.85
N VAL A 50 -24.00 1.02 12.84
CA VAL A 50 -22.81 0.19 13.05
C VAL A 50 -21.66 0.65 12.16
N PRO A 51 -20.39 0.47 12.58
CA PRO A 51 -19.25 0.73 11.71
C PRO A 51 -19.21 -0.29 10.56
N VAL A 52 -18.58 0.10 9.45
CA VAL A 52 -18.57 -0.72 8.22
C VAL A 52 -17.92 -2.08 8.43
N TYR A 53 -16.87 -2.18 9.25
CA TYR A 53 -16.20 -3.46 9.52
C TYR A 53 -17.17 -4.51 10.14
N GLU A 54 -18.19 -4.09 10.90
CA GLU A 54 -19.23 -5.04 11.39
C GLU A 54 -20.03 -5.66 10.25
N LEU A 55 -20.29 -4.88 9.19
CA LEU A 55 -20.97 -5.36 7.99
C LEU A 55 -20.08 -6.24 7.10
N LEU A 56 -18.76 -6.15 7.31
CA LEU A 56 -17.75 -6.96 6.60
C LEU A 56 -17.38 -8.27 7.33
N GLY A 57 -18.06 -8.59 8.43
CA GLY A 57 -17.86 -9.81 9.20
C GLY A 57 -17.36 -9.60 10.63
N GLY A 58 -17.22 -8.35 11.07
CA GLY A 58 -16.73 -7.98 12.40
C GLY A 58 -15.22 -7.84 12.49
N LYS A 59 -14.74 -7.40 13.65
CA LYS A 59 -13.32 -7.20 13.90
C LYS A 59 -12.53 -8.49 14.10
N THR A 60 -11.38 -8.57 13.47
CA THR A 60 -10.33 -9.56 13.78
C THR A 60 -9.25 -8.98 14.71
N ARG A 61 -9.22 -7.65 14.90
CA ARG A 61 -8.27 -6.89 15.75
C ARG A 61 -8.85 -5.58 16.23
N ASP A 62 -8.41 -5.14 17.40
CA ASP A 62 -8.84 -3.86 18.00
C ASP A 62 -7.97 -2.68 17.57
N LYS A 63 -6.73 -2.92 17.13
CA LYS A 63 -5.78 -1.92 16.65
C LYS A 63 -5.20 -2.35 15.31
N VAL A 64 -4.99 -1.40 14.42
CA VAL A 64 -4.38 -1.62 13.11
C VAL A 64 -2.97 -1.05 13.13
N ARG A 65 -1.95 -1.93 13.09
CA ARG A 65 -0.54 -1.50 12.97
C ARG A 65 -0.34 -0.77 11.66
N VAL A 66 0.40 0.36 11.71
CA VAL A 66 0.67 1.18 10.54
C VAL A 66 2.16 1.43 10.36
N TYR A 67 2.57 1.69 9.11
CA TYR A 67 3.90 2.21 8.81
C TYR A 67 3.81 3.64 8.29
N ALA A 68 4.82 4.46 8.61
CA ALA A 68 4.93 5.81 8.10
C ALA A 68 5.37 5.79 6.63
N SER A 69 4.51 6.31 5.74
CA SER A 69 4.83 6.52 4.33
C SER A 69 5.19 8.00 4.13
N VAL A 70 6.44 8.34 4.42
CA VAL A 70 6.97 9.70 4.32
C VAL A 70 7.96 9.78 3.17
N MET A 71 7.83 10.80 2.33
CA MET A 71 8.83 11.05 1.29
C MET A 71 10.11 11.60 1.90
N HIS A 72 11.24 11.04 1.49
CA HIS A 72 12.54 11.63 1.84
C HIS A 72 12.80 12.80 0.92
N LEU A 73 13.15 13.93 1.52
CA LEU A 73 13.55 15.14 0.80
C LEU A 73 15.05 15.35 0.85
N THR A 74 15.82 14.32 1.26
CA THR A 74 17.28 14.44 1.45
C THR A 74 18.02 13.23 0.88
N GLU A 75 19.14 13.49 0.24
CA GLU A 75 20.14 12.49 -0.14
C GLU A 75 21.25 12.36 0.92
N ASP A 76 21.16 13.14 2.02
CA ASP A 76 22.10 13.11 3.13
C ASP A 76 21.73 11.95 4.08
N ASN A 77 22.59 10.96 4.14
CA ASN A 77 22.38 9.75 4.95
C ASN A 77 22.26 10.02 6.45
N GLN A 78 22.93 11.07 6.97
CA GLN A 78 22.80 11.42 8.39
C GLN A 78 21.39 11.98 8.68
N LYS A 79 20.93 12.91 7.85
CA LYS A 79 19.55 13.45 7.99
C LYS A 79 18.49 12.39 7.79
N LEU A 80 18.75 11.43 6.88
CA LEU A 80 17.89 10.30 6.68
C LEU A 80 17.79 9.45 7.97
N ALA A 81 18.92 9.09 8.56
CA ALA A 81 18.97 8.36 9.83
C ALA A 81 18.21 9.09 10.95
N GLU A 82 18.44 10.41 11.11
CA GLU A 82 17.75 11.25 12.08
C GLU A 82 16.22 11.25 11.86
N GLN A 83 15.75 11.28 10.61
CA GLN A 83 14.34 11.21 10.28
C GLN A 83 13.70 9.90 10.76
N TYR A 84 14.38 8.76 10.59
CA TYR A 84 13.85 7.47 11.06
C TYR A 84 13.87 7.33 12.57
N GLN A 85 14.86 7.90 13.25
CA GLN A 85 14.86 7.99 14.72
C GLN A 85 13.66 8.81 15.22
N GLN A 86 13.38 9.95 14.58
CA GLN A 86 12.20 10.76 14.91
C GLN A 86 10.88 9.98 14.73
N LEU A 87 10.73 9.21 13.65
CA LEU A 87 9.56 8.35 13.46
C LEU A 87 9.44 7.30 14.58
N GLN A 88 10.55 6.72 15.01
CA GLN A 88 10.57 5.78 16.13
C GLN A 88 10.17 6.48 17.45
N GLU A 89 10.68 7.68 17.71
CA GLU A 89 10.29 8.50 18.87
C GLU A 89 8.80 8.89 18.87
N MET A 90 8.21 9.09 17.68
CA MET A 90 6.77 9.29 17.52
C MET A 90 5.93 8.02 17.77
N GLY A 91 6.59 6.88 18.02
CA GLY A 91 5.96 5.60 18.30
C GLY A 91 5.74 4.70 17.09
N PHE A 92 6.22 5.05 15.90
CA PHE A 92 6.20 4.13 14.77
C PHE A 92 7.14 2.95 15.00
N THR A 93 6.72 1.79 14.51
CA THR A 93 7.51 0.56 14.51
C THR A 93 7.84 0.10 13.10
N ALA A 94 7.42 0.88 12.11
CA ALA A 94 7.69 0.61 10.69
C ALA A 94 7.64 1.91 9.87
N ALA A 95 8.44 1.99 8.80
CA ALA A 95 8.41 3.09 7.86
C ALA A 95 8.87 2.67 6.46
N LYS A 96 8.46 3.46 5.45
CA LYS A 96 8.85 3.29 4.05
C LYS A 96 10.18 4.00 3.79
N ILE A 97 11.13 3.34 3.13
CA ILE A 97 12.36 3.91 2.57
C ILE A 97 12.21 3.94 1.05
N PHE A 98 12.33 5.12 0.45
CA PHE A 98 12.34 5.26 -1.01
C PHE A 98 13.74 4.95 -1.57
N CYS A 99 13.81 3.89 -2.40
CA CYS A 99 15.01 3.35 -3.02
C CYS A 99 14.96 3.46 -4.55
N ASN A 100 14.28 4.46 -5.07
CA ASN A 100 14.02 4.60 -6.50
C ASN A 100 15.01 5.47 -7.25
N GLY A 101 15.94 6.13 -6.58
CA GLY A 101 17.00 6.98 -7.16
C GLY A 101 16.65 7.70 -8.48
N PRO A 102 17.31 8.72 -8.93
CA PRO A 102 17.02 9.32 -10.21
C PRO A 102 17.27 8.31 -11.34
N THR A 103 16.20 7.96 -12.06
CA THR A 103 16.24 7.04 -13.21
C THR A 103 16.94 7.66 -14.44
N SER A 104 17.17 8.97 -14.42
CA SER A 104 17.94 9.69 -15.44
C SER A 104 18.68 10.86 -14.80
N SER A 105 19.98 10.97 -15.04
CA SER A 105 20.68 12.20 -14.71
C SER A 105 20.20 13.32 -15.66
N THR A 106 19.79 14.43 -15.08
CA THR A 106 19.35 15.62 -15.85
C THR A 106 20.50 16.26 -16.63
N ASP A 107 21.74 15.87 -16.34
CA ASP A 107 22.96 16.34 -17.00
C ASP A 107 23.42 15.44 -18.16
N GLY A 108 22.68 14.40 -18.50
CA GLY A 108 22.98 13.48 -19.61
C GLY A 108 24.16 12.53 -19.36
N LYS A 109 24.76 12.52 -18.16
CA LYS A 109 25.92 11.66 -17.87
C LYS A 109 25.56 10.26 -17.42
N GLY A 110 24.31 9.96 -17.16
CA GLY A 110 23.88 8.67 -16.67
C GLY A 110 24.56 8.28 -15.34
N GLU A 111 23.91 7.49 -14.55
CA GLU A 111 24.48 6.93 -13.34
C GLU A 111 25.06 5.53 -13.62
N PHE A 112 26.24 5.24 -13.07
CA PHE A 112 26.80 3.89 -13.18
C PHE A 112 25.93 2.90 -12.40
N TYR A 113 25.70 1.74 -13.00
CA TYR A 113 24.89 0.65 -12.43
C TYR A 113 25.31 0.30 -10.99
N SER A 114 26.60 0.08 -10.75
CA SER A 114 27.13 -0.28 -9.44
C SER A 114 26.91 0.82 -8.40
N SER A 115 27.23 2.07 -8.75
CA SER A 115 27.09 3.20 -7.84
C SER A 115 25.64 3.45 -7.44
N ARG A 116 24.70 3.23 -8.35
CA ARG A 116 23.26 3.32 -8.06
C ARG A 116 22.82 2.28 -7.04
N ILE A 117 23.19 1.03 -7.24
CA ILE A 117 22.84 -0.05 -6.30
C ILE A 117 23.48 0.21 -4.93
N GLU A 118 24.76 0.55 -4.89
CA GLU A 118 25.47 0.84 -3.63
C GLU A 118 24.84 2.00 -2.87
N ARG A 119 24.43 3.07 -3.55
CA ARG A 119 23.77 4.21 -2.90
C ARG A 119 22.45 3.80 -2.25
N GLU A 120 21.59 3.04 -2.94
CA GLU A 120 20.32 2.62 -2.40
C GLU A 120 20.49 1.60 -1.24
N VAL A 121 21.48 0.71 -1.32
CA VAL A 121 21.83 -0.20 -0.22
C VAL A 121 22.32 0.58 1.00
N GLU A 122 23.15 1.61 0.79
CA GLU A 122 23.66 2.46 1.86
C GLU A 122 22.54 3.21 2.61
N LYS A 123 21.50 3.69 1.92
CA LYS A 123 20.30 4.25 2.57
C LYS A 123 19.67 3.26 3.54
N VAL A 124 19.48 2.02 3.11
CA VAL A 124 18.89 0.96 3.96
C VAL A 124 19.79 0.66 5.15
N ARG A 125 21.11 0.57 4.92
CA ARG A 125 22.09 0.31 5.98
C ARG A 125 22.03 1.37 7.08
N VAL A 126 22.13 2.65 6.71
CA VAL A 126 22.16 3.75 7.70
C VAL A 126 20.84 3.86 8.46
N CYS A 127 19.69 3.64 7.81
CA CYS A 127 18.41 3.60 8.49
C CYS A 127 18.35 2.43 9.50
N ARG A 128 18.80 1.24 9.10
CA ARG A 128 18.83 0.07 10.00
C ARG A 128 19.72 0.28 11.22
N GLU A 129 20.88 0.87 11.03
CA GLU A 129 21.80 1.19 12.14
C GLU A 129 21.21 2.25 13.08
N ALA A 130 20.43 3.20 12.54
CA ALA A 130 19.83 4.26 13.34
C ALA A 130 18.71 3.79 14.27
N VAL A 131 17.85 2.87 13.80
CA VAL A 131 16.64 2.45 14.55
C VAL A 131 16.74 1.04 15.15
N GLY A 132 17.77 0.28 14.80
CA GLY A 132 17.98 -1.08 15.33
C GLY A 132 17.05 -2.14 14.70
N PRO A 133 17.03 -3.36 15.27
CA PRO A 133 16.35 -4.52 14.68
C PRO A 133 14.81 -4.52 14.89
N ASP A 134 14.30 -3.77 15.85
CA ASP A 134 12.88 -3.77 16.24
C ASP A 134 12.05 -2.74 15.48
N PHE A 135 12.46 -2.44 14.24
CA PHE A 135 11.79 -1.52 13.35
C PHE A 135 11.72 -2.11 11.94
N ASP A 136 10.52 -2.19 11.36
CA ASP A 136 10.33 -2.77 10.03
C ASP A 136 10.52 -1.74 8.92
N PHE A 137 11.10 -2.16 7.80
CA PHE A 137 11.24 -1.34 6.60
C PHE A 137 10.44 -1.87 5.42
N VAL A 138 9.72 -0.97 4.79
CA VAL A 138 9.13 -1.11 3.47
C VAL A 138 10.07 -0.42 2.49
N LEU A 139 10.76 -1.17 1.62
CA LEU A 139 11.66 -0.62 0.62
C LEU A 139 10.89 -0.33 -0.66
N GLU A 140 10.62 0.91 -0.94
CA GLU A 140 9.86 1.35 -2.12
C GLU A 140 10.80 1.67 -3.28
N VAL A 141 10.79 0.84 -4.31
CA VAL A 141 11.56 1.07 -5.55
C VAL A 141 10.75 1.85 -6.58
N HIS A 142 9.44 1.86 -6.44
CA HIS A 142 8.53 2.63 -7.27
C HIS A 142 8.71 2.36 -8.77
N ARG A 143 8.92 1.08 -9.13
CA ARG A 143 9.09 0.60 -10.52
C ARG A 143 10.35 1.08 -11.22
N GLY A 144 11.31 1.59 -10.46
CA GLY A 144 12.49 2.28 -10.96
C GLY A 144 13.63 1.36 -11.42
N MET A 145 13.54 0.03 -11.23
CA MET A 145 14.62 -0.89 -11.56
C MET A 145 14.26 -1.81 -12.72
N THR A 146 15.28 -2.22 -13.46
CA THR A 146 15.21 -3.38 -14.35
C THR A 146 15.29 -4.68 -13.56
N LEU A 147 14.93 -5.81 -14.16
CA LEU A 147 15.04 -7.13 -13.52
C LEU A 147 16.44 -7.40 -12.90
N PRO A 148 17.58 -7.20 -13.62
CA PRO A 148 18.90 -7.41 -13.04
C PRO A 148 19.19 -6.48 -11.85
N GLU A 149 18.79 -5.23 -11.92
CA GLU A 149 18.96 -4.26 -10.84
C GLU A 149 18.14 -4.63 -9.60
N ALA A 150 16.86 -5.00 -9.79
CA ALA A 150 15.99 -5.42 -8.71
C ALA A 150 16.50 -6.67 -7.98
N VAL A 151 17.05 -7.64 -8.73
CA VAL A 151 17.66 -8.83 -8.14
C VAL A 151 18.97 -8.48 -7.40
N ALA A 152 19.82 -7.64 -7.98
CA ALA A 152 21.06 -7.22 -7.34
C ALA A 152 20.79 -6.43 -6.05
N PHE A 153 19.89 -5.45 -6.11
CA PHE A 153 19.48 -4.65 -4.95
C PHE A 153 18.81 -5.53 -3.87
N GLY A 154 17.81 -6.33 -4.27
CA GLY A 154 17.08 -7.21 -3.33
C GLY A 154 18.01 -8.12 -2.53
N ARG A 155 18.99 -8.76 -3.21
CA ARG A 155 20.01 -9.58 -2.54
C ARG A 155 20.96 -8.78 -1.64
N ALA A 156 21.34 -7.59 -2.06
CA ALA A 156 22.26 -6.75 -1.29
C ALA A 156 21.64 -6.21 0.00
N VAL A 157 20.31 -6.04 0.05
CA VAL A 157 19.59 -5.57 1.25
C VAL A 157 19.12 -6.69 2.19
N GLU A 158 19.19 -7.97 1.80
CA GLU A 158 18.81 -9.12 2.66
C GLU A 158 19.46 -9.09 4.05
N PRO A 159 20.75 -8.73 4.22
CA PRO A 159 21.35 -8.66 5.55
C PRO A 159 20.68 -7.67 6.51
N TYR A 160 20.02 -6.66 5.97
CA TYR A 160 19.29 -5.65 6.76
C TYR A 160 17.86 -6.05 7.09
N ARG A 161 17.41 -7.22 6.61
CA ARG A 161 16.10 -7.82 6.89
C ARG A 161 14.94 -6.83 6.73
N PRO A 162 14.76 -6.21 5.55
CA PRO A 162 13.56 -5.42 5.29
C PRO A 162 12.32 -6.33 5.28
N MET A 163 11.18 -5.78 5.70
CA MET A 163 9.92 -6.52 5.72
C MET A 163 9.45 -6.86 4.30
N ILE A 164 9.57 -5.89 3.38
CA ILE A 164 9.17 -6.04 1.97
C ILE A 164 10.04 -5.19 1.04
N LEU A 165 10.11 -5.63 -0.21
CA LEU A 165 10.57 -4.88 -1.38
C LEU A 165 9.35 -4.57 -2.25
N GLU A 166 8.97 -3.30 -2.31
CA GLU A 166 7.76 -2.83 -2.97
C GLU A 166 8.06 -2.38 -4.40
N ASP A 167 7.25 -2.84 -5.35
CA ASP A 167 7.26 -2.48 -6.76
C ASP A 167 8.68 -2.36 -7.37
N PRO A 168 9.53 -3.41 -7.27
CA PRO A 168 10.92 -3.33 -7.72
C PRO A 168 11.05 -3.09 -9.24
N VAL A 169 10.11 -3.62 -10.02
CA VAL A 169 10.07 -3.50 -11.48
C VAL A 169 8.69 -3.02 -11.95
N PRO A 170 8.54 -2.53 -13.20
CA PRO A 170 7.22 -2.20 -13.75
C PRO A 170 6.23 -3.37 -13.63
N PRO A 171 5.02 -3.15 -13.10
CA PRO A 171 4.05 -4.22 -12.82
C PRO A 171 3.32 -4.72 -14.06
N ASP A 172 3.52 -4.08 -15.22
CA ASP A 172 2.84 -4.42 -16.47
C ASP A 172 3.22 -5.83 -16.99
N ASN A 173 4.36 -6.37 -16.54
CA ASN A 173 4.78 -7.74 -16.83
C ASN A 173 4.89 -8.55 -15.52
N VAL A 174 3.84 -9.30 -15.21
CA VAL A 174 3.76 -10.13 -14.02
C VAL A 174 4.83 -11.22 -13.98
N ASP A 175 5.22 -11.78 -15.11
CA ASP A 175 6.26 -12.82 -15.17
C ASP A 175 7.63 -12.24 -14.76
N THR A 176 7.93 -10.98 -15.11
CA THR A 176 9.15 -10.30 -14.64
C THR A 176 9.13 -10.09 -13.11
N MET A 177 7.98 -9.69 -12.55
CA MET A 177 7.82 -9.56 -11.10
C MET A 177 7.99 -10.92 -10.39
N ALA A 178 7.38 -11.99 -10.93
CA ALA A 178 7.52 -13.35 -10.41
C ALA A 178 8.99 -13.84 -10.48
N GLU A 179 9.72 -13.47 -11.53
CA GLU A 179 11.14 -13.78 -11.65
C GLU A 179 11.97 -13.07 -10.57
N VAL A 180 11.70 -11.79 -10.25
CA VAL A 180 12.33 -11.10 -9.11
C VAL A 180 12.01 -11.84 -7.82
N ALA A 181 10.72 -12.11 -7.56
CA ALA A 181 10.26 -12.78 -6.34
C ALA A 181 10.94 -14.15 -6.12
N SER A 182 11.25 -14.88 -7.20
CA SER A 182 11.93 -16.18 -7.14
C SER A 182 13.44 -16.09 -6.86
N LYS A 183 14.06 -14.93 -7.06
CA LYS A 183 15.51 -14.73 -7.01
C LYS A 183 16.03 -13.97 -5.80
N VAL A 184 15.13 -13.35 -5.03
CA VAL A 184 15.48 -12.57 -3.83
C VAL A 184 14.85 -13.17 -2.59
N GLY A 185 15.54 -13.04 -1.44
CA GLY A 185 15.01 -13.52 -0.15
C GLY A 185 14.09 -12.50 0.55
N VAL A 186 14.04 -11.25 0.08
CA VAL A 186 13.13 -10.23 0.60
C VAL A 186 11.74 -10.43 -0.01
N PRO A 187 10.65 -10.51 0.79
CA PRO A 187 9.30 -10.63 0.27
C PRO A 187 8.91 -9.47 -0.64
N ILE A 188 8.23 -9.75 -1.74
CA ILE A 188 7.75 -8.75 -2.68
C ILE A 188 6.35 -8.26 -2.30
N ALA A 189 6.14 -6.93 -2.37
CA ALA A 189 4.83 -6.31 -2.33
C ALA A 189 4.55 -5.58 -3.64
N THR A 190 3.36 -5.77 -4.21
CA THR A 190 2.93 -5.08 -5.43
C THR A 190 1.41 -5.03 -5.53
N GLY A 191 0.88 -4.22 -6.45
CA GLY A 191 -0.54 -4.17 -6.74
C GLY A 191 -1.18 -2.78 -6.64
N GLU A 192 -0.44 -1.74 -6.28
CA GLU A 192 -0.98 -0.37 -6.21
C GLU A 192 -1.55 0.14 -7.56
N ARG A 193 -1.07 -0.41 -8.66
CA ARG A 193 -1.53 -0.09 -10.01
C ARG A 193 -2.53 -1.08 -10.58
N ALA A 194 -2.76 -2.20 -9.91
CA ALA A 194 -3.80 -3.15 -10.29
C ALA A 194 -5.18 -2.59 -9.92
N ILE A 195 -6.12 -2.65 -10.85
CA ILE A 195 -7.42 -1.98 -10.71
C ILE A 195 -8.61 -2.96 -10.72
N ASP A 196 -8.36 -4.24 -10.86
CA ASP A 196 -9.43 -5.24 -10.98
C ASP A 196 -9.02 -6.55 -10.28
N LEU A 197 -10.00 -7.27 -9.77
CA LEU A 197 -9.83 -8.54 -9.05
C LEU A 197 -9.01 -9.58 -9.82
N ARG A 198 -9.10 -9.59 -11.17
CA ARG A 198 -8.40 -10.57 -12.01
C ARG A 198 -6.91 -10.27 -12.13
N GLU A 199 -6.54 -9.01 -12.09
CA GLU A 199 -5.12 -8.61 -12.07
C GLU A 199 -4.45 -9.10 -10.78
N PHE A 200 -5.14 -9.00 -9.64
CA PHE A 200 -4.66 -9.57 -8.37
C PHE A 200 -4.58 -11.11 -8.40
N GLU A 201 -5.57 -11.77 -9.03
CA GLU A 201 -5.51 -13.23 -9.23
C GLU A 201 -4.25 -13.63 -10.00
N VAL A 202 -3.94 -12.94 -11.10
CA VAL A 202 -2.74 -13.24 -11.91
C VAL A 202 -1.46 -13.04 -11.10
N LEU A 203 -1.35 -11.95 -10.32
CA LEU A 203 -0.20 -11.70 -9.45
C LEU A 203 0.04 -12.86 -8.48
N MET A 204 -1.00 -13.33 -7.80
CA MET A 204 -0.91 -14.39 -6.80
C MET A 204 -0.70 -15.76 -7.42
N ALA A 205 -1.44 -16.10 -8.47
CA ALA A 205 -1.30 -17.38 -9.19
C ALA A 205 0.08 -17.58 -9.84
N ARG A 206 0.77 -16.47 -10.17
CA ARG A 206 2.15 -16.48 -10.67
C ARG A 206 3.21 -16.41 -9.57
N HIS A 207 2.81 -16.39 -8.29
CA HIS A 207 3.70 -16.20 -7.15
C HIS A 207 4.58 -14.94 -7.28
N ALA A 208 4.03 -13.88 -7.88
CA ALA A 208 4.74 -12.63 -8.13
C ALA A 208 4.94 -11.79 -6.87
N CYS A 209 4.23 -12.11 -5.77
CA CYS A 209 4.32 -11.37 -4.53
C CYS A 209 3.92 -12.21 -3.32
N GLN A 210 4.36 -11.81 -2.13
CA GLN A 210 3.93 -12.32 -0.82
C GLN A 210 2.97 -11.35 -0.13
N TYR A 211 2.91 -10.11 -0.62
CA TYR A 211 1.98 -9.09 -0.17
C TYR A 211 1.30 -8.42 -1.36
N VAL A 212 -0.04 -8.30 -1.33
CA VAL A 212 -0.79 -7.51 -2.31
C VAL A 212 -1.18 -6.16 -1.75
N ARG A 213 -1.19 -5.15 -2.61
CA ARG A 213 -1.45 -3.75 -2.24
C ARG A 213 -2.65 -3.16 -2.97
N PRO A 214 -3.89 -3.62 -2.67
CA PRO A 214 -5.07 -3.01 -3.27
C PRO A 214 -5.26 -1.57 -2.77
N ASP A 215 -5.45 -0.63 -3.70
CA ASP A 215 -5.88 0.73 -3.38
C ASP A 215 -7.40 0.79 -3.35
N VAL A 216 -7.99 1.01 -2.17
CA VAL A 216 -9.45 1.05 -1.98
C VAL A 216 -10.12 2.13 -2.84
N CYS A 217 -9.39 3.19 -3.19
CA CYS A 217 -9.87 4.27 -4.05
C CYS A 217 -9.72 4.01 -5.56
N ALA A 218 -9.08 2.88 -5.95
CA ALA A 218 -8.79 2.57 -7.34
C ALA A 218 -9.28 1.20 -7.82
N VAL A 219 -9.58 0.25 -6.91
CA VAL A 219 -9.94 -1.13 -7.27
C VAL A 219 -11.44 -1.41 -7.34
N GLY A 220 -12.30 -0.40 -7.09
CA GLY A 220 -13.76 -0.57 -7.01
C GLY A 220 -14.30 -0.56 -5.57
N GLY A 221 -13.62 0.17 -4.68
CA GLY A 221 -14.05 0.45 -3.32
C GLY A 221 -13.87 -0.70 -2.33
N ILE A 222 -14.58 -0.62 -1.24
CA ILE A 222 -14.59 -1.61 -0.15
C ILE A 222 -15.07 -2.98 -0.66
N THR A 223 -16.08 -2.99 -1.52
CA THR A 223 -16.65 -4.23 -2.09
C THR A 223 -15.59 -5.07 -2.80
N THR A 224 -14.84 -4.49 -3.73
CA THR A 224 -13.82 -5.23 -4.48
C THR A 224 -12.59 -5.50 -3.61
N SER A 225 -12.17 -4.55 -2.78
CA SER A 225 -11.04 -4.76 -1.86
C SER A 225 -11.27 -5.94 -0.93
N LYS A 226 -12.48 -6.11 -0.37
CA LYS A 226 -12.80 -7.28 0.48
C LYS A 226 -12.71 -8.61 -0.28
N LYS A 227 -13.11 -8.62 -1.56
CA LYS A 227 -12.96 -9.81 -2.43
C LYS A 227 -11.48 -10.12 -2.71
N ILE A 228 -10.66 -9.09 -2.96
CA ILE A 228 -9.21 -9.25 -3.14
C ILE A 228 -8.57 -9.80 -1.87
N CYS A 229 -8.97 -9.32 -0.69
CA CYS A 229 -8.46 -9.84 0.59
C CYS A 229 -8.80 -11.32 0.80
N ALA A 230 -10.02 -11.75 0.48
CA ALA A 230 -10.42 -13.16 0.57
C ALA A 230 -9.68 -14.04 -0.45
N LEU A 231 -9.44 -13.51 -1.64
CA LEU A 231 -8.65 -14.18 -2.66
C LEU A 231 -7.19 -14.33 -2.21
N ALA A 232 -6.60 -13.29 -1.65
CA ALA A 232 -5.25 -13.31 -1.09
C ALA A 232 -5.11 -14.33 0.06
N GLU A 233 -6.12 -14.44 0.92
CA GLU A 233 -6.16 -15.46 1.97
C GLU A 233 -6.09 -16.87 1.39
N ALA A 234 -6.78 -17.16 0.29
CA ALA A 234 -6.76 -18.47 -0.37
C ALA A 234 -5.42 -18.80 -1.04
N HIS A 235 -4.58 -17.80 -1.29
CA HIS A 235 -3.24 -17.94 -1.85
C HIS A 235 -2.11 -17.82 -0.79
N ASP A 236 -2.44 -17.80 0.50
CA ASP A 236 -1.47 -17.54 1.60
C ASP A 236 -0.71 -16.21 1.45
N VAL A 237 -1.35 -15.20 0.83
CA VAL A 237 -0.79 -13.87 0.60
C VAL A 237 -1.36 -12.89 1.61
N LEU A 238 -0.49 -12.04 2.17
CA LEU A 238 -0.90 -10.98 3.07
C LEU A 238 -1.33 -9.73 2.30
N VAL A 239 -2.11 -8.87 2.96
CA VAL A 239 -2.63 -7.62 2.38
C VAL A 239 -2.01 -6.44 3.08
N ILE A 240 -1.52 -5.48 2.28
CA ILE A 240 -1.07 -4.16 2.73
C ILE A 240 -1.80 -3.13 1.86
N PRO A 241 -2.96 -2.61 2.27
CA PRO A 241 -3.68 -1.65 1.45
C PRO A 241 -2.82 -0.44 1.10
N HIS A 242 -2.75 -0.11 -0.20
CA HIS A 242 -2.10 1.10 -0.69
C HIS A 242 -2.93 2.32 -0.28
N ASN A 243 -2.30 3.32 0.32
CA ASN A 243 -2.99 4.49 0.85
C ASN A 243 -2.14 5.77 0.77
N PRO A 244 -1.96 6.36 -0.41
CA PRO A 244 -1.22 7.62 -0.58
C PRO A 244 -2.13 8.85 -0.47
N LEU A 245 -3.42 8.63 -0.20
CA LEU A 245 -4.48 9.64 -0.28
C LEU A 245 -4.89 10.15 1.11
N GLY A 246 -6.01 10.87 1.18
CA GLY A 246 -6.50 11.58 2.35
C GLY A 246 -7.22 10.74 3.41
N PRO A 247 -7.79 11.39 4.44
CA PRO A 247 -8.37 10.73 5.60
C PRO A 247 -9.56 9.81 5.27
N VAL A 248 -10.29 10.08 4.19
CA VAL A 248 -11.39 9.23 3.73
C VAL A 248 -10.86 7.89 3.23
N SER A 249 -9.75 7.90 2.46
CA SER A 249 -9.07 6.68 2.04
C SER A 249 -8.55 5.89 3.24
N THR A 250 -7.87 6.57 4.17
CA THR A 250 -7.35 5.96 5.40
C THR A 250 -8.49 5.31 6.20
N ALA A 251 -9.60 6.01 6.40
CA ALA A 251 -10.75 5.48 7.11
C ALA A 251 -11.34 4.24 6.41
N ALA A 252 -11.47 4.26 5.08
CA ALA A 252 -11.95 3.11 4.32
C ALA A 252 -11.00 1.90 4.41
N CYS A 253 -9.68 2.13 4.31
CA CYS A 253 -8.66 1.10 4.52
C CYS A 253 -8.77 0.48 5.92
N LEU A 254 -8.95 1.30 6.97
CA LEU A 254 -9.07 0.82 8.35
C LEU A 254 -10.29 -0.10 8.54
N GLN A 255 -11.43 0.18 7.88
CA GLN A 255 -12.60 -0.71 7.93
C GLN A 255 -12.28 -2.10 7.36
N ILE A 256 -11.51 -2.15 6.27
CA ILE A 256 -11.05 -3.40 5.66
C ILE A 256 -10.04 -4.08 6.59
N CYS A 257 -8.99 -3.35 7.02
CA CYS A 257 -7.92 -3.88 7.88
C CYS A 257 -8.45 -4.48 9.19
N ALA A 258 -9.46 -3.87 9.79
CA ALA A 258 -10.09 -4.38 11.00
C ALA A 258 -10.81 -5.72 10.77
N SER A 259 -11.31 -5.99 9.55
CA SER A 259 -12.21 -7.11 9.23
C SER A 259 -11.57 -8.26 8.46
N ILE A 260 -10.26 -8.23 8.18
CA ILE A 260 -9.57 -9.29 7.43
C ILE A 260 -8.56 -10.03 8.31
N PRO A 261 -8.42 -11.36 8.20
CA PRO A 261 -7.44 -12.12 9.01
C PRO A 261 -6.00 -11.94 8.51
N ASN A 262 -5.82 -11.78 7.20
CA ASN A 262 -4.53 -11.76 6.50
C ASN A 262 -3.94 -10.36 6.28
N LEU A 263 -4.16 -9.44 7.22
CA LEU A 263 -3.49 -8.13 7.21
C LEU A 263 -2.00 -8.28 7.53
N GLY A 264 -1.14 -7.71 6.68
CA GLY A 264 0.27 -7.49 6.99
C GLY A 264 0.45 -6.25 7.86
N ILE A 265 0.27 -5.09 7.29
CA ILE A 265 0.37 -3.77 7.94
C ILE A 265 -0.42 -2.75 7.10
N GLN A 266 -0.78 -1.59 7.64
CA GLN A 266 -1.47 -0.53 6.89
C GLN A 266 -0.52 0.64 6.59
N GLU A 267 -0.58 1.18 5.38
CA GLU A 267 0.11 2.40 4.98
C GLU A 267 -0.54 3.64 5.62
N LEU A 268 0.27 4.50 6.23
CA LEU A 268 -0.18 5.79 6.75
C LEU A 268 0.59 6.92 6.05
N PRO A 269 -0.08 7.76 5.23
CA PRO A 269 0.57 8.84 4.50
C PRO A 269 1.20 9.89 5.41
N GLY A 270 2.33 10.46 4.99
CA GLY A 270 3.09 11.42 5.80
C GLY A 270 2.36 12.70 6.16
N PHE A 271 1.37 13.12 5.36
CA PHE A 271 0.57 14.31 5.69
C PHE A 271 -0.42 14.05 6.84
N CYS A 272 -0.76 12.81 7.16
CA CYS A 272 -1.50 12.45 8.37
C CYS A 272 -0.71 12.77 9.64
N LEU A 273 0.62 12.88 9.53
CA LEU A 273 1.51 13.09 10.68
C LEU A 273 1.67 14.56 11.06
N ASN A 274 1.31 15.49 10.19
CA ASN A 274 1.49 16.93 10.38
C ASN A 274 0.19 17.70 10.72
N GLY A 275 -0.90 17.00 11.01
CA GLY A 275 -2.20 17.59 11.34
C GLY A 275 -2.92 18.24 10.15
N ALA A 276 -2.46 18.04 8.92
CA ALA A 276 -3.14 18.59 7.75
C ALA A 276 -4.52 17.96 7.55
N GLU A 277 -4.70 16.71 7.96
CA GLU A 277 -5.97 15.99 7.91
C GLU A 277 -7.01 16.52 8.90
N ASP A 278 -6.60 17.09 10.02
CA ASP A 278 -7.50 17.63 11.05
C ASP A 278 -8.42 18.73 10.50
N LYS A 279 -7.98 19.39 9.42
CA LYS A 279 -8.78 20.41 8.72
C LYS A 279 -9.77 19.86 7.73
N MET A 280 -9.65 18.58 7.36
CA MET A 280 -10.47 17.94 6.32
C MET A 280 -11.63 17.12 6.90
N VAL A 281 -11.54 16.74 8.17
CA VAL A 281 -12.52 15.89 8.86
C VAL A 281 -12.93 16.51 10.17
N LYS A 282 -14.15 16.20 10.65
CA LYS A 282 -14.64 16.68 11.95
C LYS A 282 -13.98 15.97 13.12
N GLU A 283 -13.68 14.70 12.95
CA GLU A 283 -13.06 13.85 13.95
C GLU A 283 -11.84 13.18 13.32
N PRO A 284 -10.62 13.65 13.62
CA PRO A 284 -9.39 13.05 13.12
C PRO A 284 -9.24 11.59 13.54
N LEU A 285 -8.58 10.81 12.70
CA LEU A 285 -8.21 9.43 13.04
C LEU A 285 -7.15 9.45 14.14
N ARG A 286 -7.23 8.50 15.08
CA ARG A 286 -6.34 8.44 16.23
C ARG A 286 -5.16 7.51 15.97
N PHE A 287 -3.95 8.07 16.01
CA PHE A 287 -2.70 7.31 15.99
C PHE A 287 -2.15 7.18 17.42
N GLU A 288 -1.77 5.99 17.82
CA GLU A 288 -1.16 5.72 19.13
C GLU A 288 -0.21 4.53 19.04
N ASN A 289 1.06 4.74 19.42
CA ASN A 289 2.08 3.68 19.53
C ASN A 289 2.15 2.76 18.28
N GLY A 290 2.29 3.34 17.10
CA GLY A 290 2.42 2.60 15.85
C GLY A 290 1.13 2.00 15.31
N CYS A 291 -0.02 2.35 15.90
CA CYS A 291 -1.32 1.82 15.50
C CYS A 291 -2.36 2.92 15.30
N MET A 292 -3.34 2.66 14.43
CA MET A 292 -4.61 3.38 14.35
C MET A 292 -5.65 2.66 15.22
N LEU A 293 -6.51 3.46 15.89
CA LEU A 293 -7.54 3.00 16.83
C LEU A 293 -8.92 3.04 16.20
#